data_338fc1a0474af48862370529b653d792
#
_entry.id   338fc1a0474af48862370529b653d792
#
_cell.length_a   1.000
_cell.length_b   1.000
_cell.length_c   1.000
_cell.angle_alpha   90.00
_cell.angle_beta   90.00
_cell.angle_gamma   90.00
#
_symmetry.space_group_name_H-M   'P 1'
#
loop_
_entity.id
_entity.type
_entity.pdbx_description
1 polymer ?
#
loop_
_entity_poly.entity_id
_entity_poly.type
_entity_poly.pdbx_seq_one_letter_code
_entity_poly.pdbx_strand_id
1 'polypeptide(L)'
;GRIWLVGVRSPDAVNLSVNFDDIFIPNGARLQLFNGDRTDVSRTYGSQENTPNGKLGSWFVSGDVIWIEYFEPAGVNQISRLKIGSIIHGYRMGKVTQFVAKNKDFNDSGACNYDVNCPVGDDFESHKNIIKKAVALLTLGNGYLCSASMLNNTAGDKKPFLLTANHCLQNSDPTYWSVRFNWMSPSPVCAQEDASVDIQTNFTISGATLRASNALSDFALVELVNPVPPSWDIVF
;
A
#
# COMPACT_ATOMS: atom_id res chain seq x y z
N GLY A 1 -26.17 0.61 14.90
CA GLY A 1 -24.76 0.19 14.78
C GLY A 1 -23.91 0.76 15.90
N ARG A 2 -22.70 0.33 15.97
CA ARG A 2 -21.70 0.76 16.95
C ARG A 2 -20.44 1.23 16.24
N ILE A 3 -19.78 2.22 16.83
CA ILE A 3 -18.48 2.71 16.37
C ILE A 3 -17.51 2.58 17.53
N TRP A 4 -16.32 2.03 17.25
CA TRP A 4 -15.18 2.05 18.15
C TRP A 4 -14.09 2.89 17.48
N LEU A 5 -13.47 3.73 18.28
CA LEU A 5 -12.43 4.65 17.84
C LEU A 5 -11.24 4.55 18.80
N VAL A 6 -10.07 4.26 18.26
CA VAL A 6 -8.82 4.20 19.02
C VAL A 6 -7.80 5.10 18.33
N GLY A 7 -7.22 6.03 19.08
CA GLY A 7 -6.13 6.88 18.61
C GLY A 7 -4.79 6.40 19.17
N VAL A 8 -3.77 6.37 18.32
CA VAL A 8 -2.39 6.11 18.71
C VAL A 8 -1.53 7.27 18.27
N ARG A 9 -0.70 7.77 19.17
CA ARG A 9 0.30 8.80 18.88
C ARG A 9 1.69 8.23 19.05
N SER A 10 2.55 8.46 18.05
CA SER A 10 3.96 8.17 18.09
C SER A 10 4.73 9.44 17.73
N PRO A 11 5.23 10.20 18.73
CA PRO A 11 5.90 11.48 18.50
C PRO A 11 7.02 11.38 17.47
N ASP A 12 7.15 12.41 16.64
CA ASP A 12 8.14 12.53 15.56
C ASP A 12 7.95 11.55 14.38
N ALA A 13 6.89 10.74 14.37
CA ALA A 13 6.54 9.96 13.19
C ALA A 13 6.09 10.87 12.05
N VAL A 14 6.58 10.61 10.85
CA VAL A 14 6.10 11.29 9.62
C VAL A 14 4.90 10.53 9.01
N ASN A 15 4.80 9.26 9.32
CA ASN A 15 3.62 8.43 8.99
C ASN A 15 3.49 7.27 9.99
N LEU A 16 2.30 6.70 10.05
CA LEU A 16 1.98 5.54 10.87
C LEU A 16 1.20 4.51 10.07
N SER A 17 1.49 3.23 10.28
CA SER A 17 0.68 2.11 9.78
C SER A 17 0.47 1.07 10.87
N VAL A 18 -0.47 0.16 10.65
CA VAL A 18 -0.91 -0.83 11.64
C VAL A 18 -0.78 -2.24 11.07
N ASN A 19 -0.18 -3.13 11.83
CA ASN A 19 -0.25 -4.55 11.60
C ASN A 19 -1.24 -5.18 12.60
N PHE A 20 -2.24 -5.87 12.09
CA PHE A 20 -3.18 -6.63 12.88
C PHE A 20 -2.77 -8.10 12.91
N ASP A 21 -2.55 -8.65 14.10
CA ASP A 21 -2.17 -10.06 14.30
C ASP A 21 -3.36 -11.02 14.25
N ASP A 22 -4.54 -10.51 14.58
CA ASP A 22 -5.80 -11.25 14.43
C ASP A 22 -6.89 -10.26 14.04
N ILE A 23 -7.34 -10.36 12.80
CA ILE A 23 -8.41 -9.55 12.25
C ILE A 23 -9.48 -10.42 11.63
N PHE A 24 -10.72 -10.12 11.98
CA PHE A 24 -11.91 -10.64 11.31
C PHE A 24 -12.97 -9.53 11.29
N ILE A 25 -13.35 -9.12 10.10
CA ILE A 25 -14.35 -8.09 9.85
C ILE A 25 -15.62 -8.78 9.34
N PRO A 26 -16.71 -8.80 10.10
CA PRO A 26 -17.98 -9.35 9.65
C PRO A 26 -18.52 -8.65 8.41
N ASN A 27 -19.38 -9.34 7.67
CA ASN A 27 -20.04 -8.74 6.51
C ASN A 27 -20.88 -7.51 6.93
N GLY A 28 -20.69 -6.40 6.19
CA GLY A 28 -21.31 -5.11 6.47
C GLY A 28 -20.56 -4.24 7.48
N ALA A 29 -19.66 -4.80 8.27
CA ALA A 29 -18.75 -4.02 9.12
C ALA A 29 -17.59 -3.44 8.29
N ARG A 30 -16.94 -2.39 8.82
CA ARG A 30 -15.85 -1.72 8.15
C ARG A 30 -14.82 -1.18 9.12
N LEU A 31 -13.57 -1.22 8.69
CA LEU A 31 -12.44 -0.62 9.37
C LEU A 31 -11.86 0.47 8.47
N GLN A 32 -11.50 1.60 9.05
CA GLN A 32 -10.84 2.70 8.37
C GLN A 32 -9.78 3.31 9.27
N LEU A 33 -8.69 3.75 8.66
CA LEU A 33 -7.58 4.39 9.34
C LEU A 33 -7.44 5.81 8.80
N PHE A 34 -7.11 6.77 9.67
CA PHE A 34 -6.91 8.14 9.25
C PHE A 34 -5.96 8.87 10.19
N ASN A 35 -5.34 9.93 9.69
CA ASN A 35 -4.45 10.79 10.46
C ASN A 35 -5.22 11.74 11.41
N GLY A 36 -4.49 12.55 12.19
CA GLY A 36 -5.05 13.37 13.26
C GLY A 36 -6.13 14.35 12.83
N ASP A 37 -6.06 14.89 11.62
CA ASP A 37 -6.98 15.89 11.06
C ASP A 37 -7.89 15.35 9.94
N ARG A 38 -7.85 14.04 9.67
CA ARG A 38 -8.60 13.35 8.60
C ARG A 38 -8.28 13.83 7.18
N THR A 39 -7.12 14.41 6.97
CA THR A 39 -6.66 14.81 5.63
C THR A 39 -6.07 13.65 4.84
N ASP A 40 -5.64 12.59 5.54
CA ASP A 40 -5.14 11.35 4.95
C ASP A 40 -5.92 10.17 5.53
N VAL A 41 -6.62 9.46 4.65
CA VAL A 41 -7.57 8.42 5.02
C VAL A 41 -7.28 7.17 4.21
N SER A 42 -7.15 6.02 4.87
CA SER A 42 -6.97 4.74 4.19
C SER A 42 -8.20 4.38 3.35
N ARG A 43 -8.03 3.41 2.43
CA ARG A 43 -9.20 2.72 1.90
C ARG A 43 -10.00 2.07 3.03
N THR A 44 -11.26 1.79 2.77
CA THR A 44 -12.09 1.03 3.69
C THR A 44 -11.74 -0.45 3.60
N TYR A 45 -11.46 -1.07 4.73
CA TYR A 45 -11.29 -2.51 4.88
C TYR A 45 -12.62 -3.13 5.32
N GLY A 46 -13.00 -4.22 4.69
CA GLY A 46 -14.24 -4.95 4.96
C GLY A 46 -14.01 -6.46 5.04
N SER A 47 -15.07 -7.23 4.95
CA SER A 47 -15.01 -8.69 5.04
C SER A 47 -14.14 -9.36 3.96
N GLN A 48 -13.93 -8.70 2.83
CA GLN A 48 -13.03 -9.16 1.76
C GLN A 48 -11.55 -9.21 2.20
N GLU A 49 -11.19 -8.53 3.27
CA GLU A 49 -9.82 -8.54 3.83
C GLU A 49 -9.58 -9.72 4.79
N ASN A 50 -10.61 -10.47 5.12
CA ASN A 50 -10.46 -11.65 5.97
C ASN A 50 -9.64 -12.72 5.25
N THR A 51 -8.49 -13.03 5.81
CA THR A 51 -7.57 -14.06 5.31
C THR A 51 -7.58 -15.28 6.22
N PRO A 52 -7.20 -16.49 5.73
CA PRO A 52 -7.14 -17.67 6.58
C PRO A 52 -6.21 -17.54 7.79
N ASN A 53 -5.16 -16.70 7.68
CA ASN A 53 -4.22 -16.46 8.78
C ASN A 53 -4.66 -15.32 9.72
N GLY A 54 -5.75 -14.60 9.39
CA GLY A 54 -6.28 -13.52 10.20
C GLY A 54 -5.35 -12.32 10.34
N LYS A 55 -4.39 -12.13 9.43
CA LYS A 55 -3.43 -11.02 9.49
C LYS A 55 -3.72 -9.96 8.44
N LEU A 56 -3.40 -8.69 8.79
CA LEU A 56 -3.53 -7.56 7.88
C LEU A 56 -2.47 -6.51 8.19
N GLY A 57 -1.73 -6.07 7.17
CA GLY A 57 -0.94 -4.85 7.22
C GLY A 57 -1.69 -3.71 6.53
N SER A 58 -1.78 -2.55 7.16
CA SER A 58 -2.38 -1.38 6.55
C SER A 58 -1.37 -0.62 5.70
N TRP A 59 -1.88 0.15 4.73
CA TRP A 59 -1.12 1.27 4.20
C TRP A 59 -0.95 2.32 5.31
N PHE A 60 0.07 3.16 5.20
CA PHE A 60 0.30 4.21 6.17
C PHE A 60 -0.63 5.43 5.97
N VAL A 61 -0.79 6.20 7.04
CA VAL A 61 -1.35 7.54 7.03
C VAL A 61 -0.30 8.52 7.54
N SER A 62 -0.33 9.75 7.06
CA SER A 62 0.65 10.80 7.36
C SER A 62 0.53 11.33 8.79
N GLY A 63 1.66 11.74 9.35
CA GLY A 63 1.73 12.39 10.67
C GLY A 63 2.02 11.44 11.82
N ASP A 64 2.00 11.99 13.03
CA ASP A 64 2.36 11.33 14.29
C ASP A 64 1.16 10.75 15.05
N VAL A 65 -0.04 10.87 14.47
CA VAL A 65 -1.29 10.34 15.04
C VAL A 65 -2.02 9.50 14.00
N ILE A 66 -2.40 8.29 14.39
CA ILE A 66 -3.29 7.43 13.63
C ILE A 66 -4.54 7.11 14.42
N TRP A 67 -5.68 7.29 13.81
CA TRP A 67 -6.97 6.87 14.32
C TRP A 67 -7.41 5.59 13.61
N ILE A 68 -7.93 4.65 14.38
CA ILE A 68 -8.48 3.37 13.94
C ILE A 68 -9.96 3.39 14.26
N GLU A 69 -10.79 3.51 13.22
CA GLU A 69 -12.25 3.53 13.35
C GLU A 69 -12.81 2.20 12.85
N TYR A 70 -13.53 1.52 13.71
CA TYR A 70 -14.27 0.30 13.37
C TYR A 70 -15.77 0.56 13.54
N PHE A 71 -16.53 0.31 12.48
CA PHE A 71 -17.98 0.40 12.48
C PHE A 71 -18.60 -0.98 12.29
N GLU A 72 -19.56 -1.31 13.13
CA GLU A 72 -20.37 -2.52 13.04
C GLU A 72 -21.86 -2.14 12.96
N PRO A 73 -22.58 -2.50 11.88
CA PRO A 73 -24.01 -2.23 11.78
C PRO A 73 -24.81 -3.06 12.78
N ALA A 74 -26.03 -2.64 13.05
CA ALA A 74 -26.96 -3.43 13.86
C ALA A 74 -27.30 -4.74 13.15
N GLY A 75 -27.44 -5.82 13.92
CA GLY A 75 -27.83 -7.13 13.39
C GLY A 75 -26.67 -8.00 12.87
N VAL A 76 -25.43 -7.57 13.07
CA VAL A 76 -24.27 -8.45 12.84
C VAL A 76 -24.23 -9.54 13.91
N ASN A 77 -24.25 -10.81 13.47
CA ASN A 77 -24.24 -11.96 14.37
C ASN A 77 -22.85 -12.61 14.51
N GLN A 78 -21.88 -12.22 13.68
CA GLN A 78 -20.51 -12.70 13.76
C GLN A 78 -19.70 -11.85 14.72
N ILE A 79 -18.80 -12.48 15.46
CA ILE A 79 -17.92 -11.78 16.41
C ILE A 79 -16.73 -11.21 15.63
N SER A 80 -16.59 -9.88 15.64
CA SER A 80 -15.40 -9.21 15.10
C SER A 80 -14.17 -9.48 15.96
N ARG A 81 -13.00 -9.53 15.32
CA ARG A 81 -11.70 -9.58 15.98
C ARG A 81 -10.80 -8.50 15.39
N LEU A 82 -10.18 -7.73 16.26
CA LEU A 82 -9.30 -6.63 15.89
C LEU A 82 -8.18 -6.55 16.93
N LYS A 83 -7.15 -7.37 16.74
CA LYS A 83 -5.97 -7.38 17.61
C LYS A 83 -4.82 -6.66 16.91
N ILE A 84 -4.46 -5.50 17.40
CA ILE A 84 -3.28 -4.76 16.95
C ILE A 84 -2.03 -5.52 17.44
N GLY A 85 -1.17 -5.92 16.52
CA GLY A 85 0.12 -6.54 16.80
C GLY A 85 1.22 -5.52 16.94
N SER A 86 1.29 -4.56 16.00
CA SER A 86 2.27 -3.48 16.03
C SER A 86 1.78 -2.23 15.32
N ILE A 87 2.33 -1.09 15.75
CA ILE A 87 2.23 0.19 15.05
C ILE A 87 3.61 0.48 14.46
N ILE A 88 3.65 0.75 13.18
CA ILE A 88 4.88 1.05 12.47
C ILE A 88 5.09 2.57 12.48
N HIS A 89 6.22 2.99 13.03
CA HIS A 89 6.66 4.38 13.07
C HIS A 89 7.52 4.67 11.85
N GLY A 90 6.98 5.40 10.88
CA GLY A 90 7.72 5.87 9.72
C GLY A 90 8.46 7.17 10.03
N TYR A 91 9.75 7.19 9.78
CA TYR A 91 10.60 8.38 9.94
C TYR A 91 11.05 8.98 8.59
N ARG A 92 10.67 8.31 7.51
CA ARG A 92 10.88 8.74 6.11
C ARG A 92 9.62 8.42 5.32
N MET A 93 9.37 9.11 4.25
CA MET A 93 8.13 9.05 3.45
C MET A 93 6.86 9.23 4.30
N GLY A 94 6.08 10.21 4.03
CA GLY A 94 4.93 10.37 4.86
C GLY A 94 3.91 11.40 4.55
N LYS A 95 3.96 12.13 3.49
CA LYS A 95 2.83 13.01 3.21
C LYS A 95 2.28 12.73 1.83
N VAL A 96 1.26 11.89 1.78
CA VAL A 96 0.28 11.89 0.71
C VAL A 96 -0.72 13.00 1.04
N THR A 97 -0.31 14.25 0.98
CA THR A 97 -1.19 15.39 1.22
C THR A 97 -1.25 16.30 0.02
N GLN A 98 -2.44 16.82 -0.22
CA GLN A 98 -2.76 17.70 -1.33
C GLN A 98 -2.03 19.04 -1.31
N PHE A 99 -1.37 19.44 -0.25
CA PHE A 99 -0.81 20.78 -0.14
C PHE A 99 0.44 20.90 0.74
N VAL A 100 1.39 21.60 0.17
CA VAL A 100 2.52 22.33 0.76
C VAL A 100 3.84 21.61 0.85
N ALA A 101 4.63 22.02 -0.09
CA ALA A 101 6.07 21.99 -0.22
C ALA A 101 6.90 22.04 1.08
N LYS A 102 8.05 21.38 0.98
CA LYS A 102 9.31 21.52 1.71
C LYS A 102 9.71 20.45 2.69
N ASN A 103 9.24 19.22 2.59
CA ASN A 103 9.98 18.10 3.17
C ASN A 103 9.77 16.87 2.30
N LYS A 104 10.78 16.48 1.63
CA LYS A 104 11.20 15.19 1.03
C LYS A 104 10.19 14.03 1.15
N ASP A 105 9.25 13.95 0.22
CA ASP A 105 8.22 12.90 0.09
C ASP A 105 8.21 12.28 -1.32
N PHE A 106 7.06 12.19 -1.98
CA PHE A 106 6.85 11.68 -3.32
C PHE A 106 7.79 12.26 -4.42
N ASN A 107 8.54 13.29 -4.12
CA ASN A 107 9.47 13.98 -5.01
C ASN A 107 10.89 14.07 -4.43
N ASP A 108 11.30 13.14 -3.62
CA ASP A 108 12.64 13.09 -3.02
C ASP A 108 13.75 12.75 -4.01
N SER A 109 13.40 12.40 -5.23
CA SER A 109 14.34 12.18 -6.31
C SER A 109 14.87 13.51 -6.81
N GLY A 110 16.18 13.60 -7.06
CA GLY A 110 16.80 14.79 -7.63
C GLY A 110 16.26 15.13 -9.02
N ALA A 111 16.55 16.33 -9.51
CA ALA A 111 16.09 16.85 -10.81
C ALA A 111 16.43 15.98 -12.03
N CYS A 112 17.38 15.05 -11.89
CA CYS A 112 17.75 14.08 -12.93
C CYS A 112 16.81 12.86 -13.00
N ASN A 113 15.92 12.69 -12.04
CA ASN A 113 14.93 11.61 -12.03
C ASN A 113 13.59 12.14 -12.55
N TYR A 114 12.93 11.34 -13.36
CA TYR A 114 11.67 11.70 -13.98
C TYR A 114 10.57 10.76 -13.51
N ASP A 115 9.39 11.31 -13.21
CA ASP A 115 8.18 10.52 -13.08
C ASP A 115 7.90 9.80 -14.41
N VAL A 116 7.35 8.59 -14.34
CA VAL A 116 7.05 7.78 -15.52
C VAL A 116 6.07 8.46 -16.49
N ASN A 117 5.28 9.40 -16.02
CA ASN A 117 4.36 10.19 -16.84
C ASN A 117 5.00 11.43 -17.47
N CYS A 118 6.28 11.71 -17.21
CA CYS A 118 7.01 12.75 -17.92
C CYS A 118 7.22 12.36 -19.40
N PRO A 119 7.25 13.35 -20.33
CA PRO A 119 7.44 13.10 -21.76
C PRO A 119 8.92 12.79 -22.09
N VAL A 120 9.47 11.78 -21.45
CA VAL A 120 10.83 11.28 -21.65
C VAL A 120 10.76 9.83 -22.09
N GLY A 121 11.54 9.48 -23.10
CA GLY A 121 11.51 8.15 -23.69
C GLY A 121 10.32 7.95 -24.63
N ASP A 122 10.01 8.96 -25.42
CA ASP A 122 8.88 8.95 -26.36
C ASP A 122 9.02 7.90 -27.48
N ASP A 123 10.23 7.43 -27.73
CA ASP A 123 10.55 6.33 -28.64
C ASP A 123 9.95 4.97 -28.21
N PHE A 124 9.63 4.81 -26.92
CA PHE A 124 8.96 3.61 -26.40
C PHE A 124 7.68 3.93 -25.59
N GLU A 125 7.07 5.05 -25.84
CA GLU A 125 5.91 5.53 -25.06
C GLU A 125 4.74 4.53 -25.04
N SER A 126 4.47 3.83 -26.14
CA SER A 126 3.44 2.80 -26.20
C SER A 126 3.69 1.68 -25.19
N HIS A 127 4.95 1.25 -25.02
CA HIS A 127 5.33 0.25 -24.03
C HIS A 127 5.33 0.83 -22.62
N LYS A 128 5.85 2.04 -22.43
CA LYS A 128 5.84 2.77 -21.15
C LYS A 128 4.43 2.87 -20.59
N ASN A 129 3.45 3.23 -21.41
CA ASN A 129 2.05 3.41 -21.01
C ASN A 129 1.36 2.10 -20.62
N ILE A 130 1.88 0.96 -21.04
CA ILE A 130 1.43 -0.37 -20.62
C ILE A 130 2.17 -0.81 -19.37
N ILE A 131 3.51 -0.82 -19.42
CA ILE A 131 4.36 -1.43 -18.37
C ILE A 131 4.26 -0.70 -17.04
N LYS A 132 4.11 0.63 -17.02
CA LYS A 132 3.93 1.40 -15.79
C LYS A 132 2.77 0.90 -14.92
N LYS A 133 1.74 0.31 -15.54
CA LYS A 133 0.58 -0.24 -14.86
C LYS A 133 0.84 -1.59 -14.17
N ALA A 134 1.97 -2.23 -14.46
CA ALA A 134 2.37 -3.47 -13.80
C ALA A 134 3.22 -3.21 -12.54
N VAL A 135 3.73 -2.00 -12.35
CA VAL A 135 4.64 -1.67 -11.24
C VAL A 135 3.87 -1.29 -9.99
N ALA A 136 4.36 -1.77 -8.84
CA ALA A 136 3.79 -1.48 -7.55
C ALA A 136 4.86 -1.08 -6.52
N LEU A 137 4.47 -0.23 -5.59
CA LEU A 137 5.22 0.08 -4.37
C LEU A 137 4.77 -0.84 -3.25
N LEU A 138 5.72 -1.42 -2.51
CA LEU A 138 5.47 -2.29 -1.36
C LEU A 138 5.82 -1.56 -0.06
N THR A 139 4.94 -1.64 0.94
CA THR A 139 5.30 -1.47 2.35
C THR A 139 5.42 -2.85 2.97
N LEU A 140 6.52 -3.09 3.68
CA LEU A 140 6.88 -4.45 4.12
C LEU A 140 6.36 -4.80 5.52
N GLY A 141 5.52 -3.97 6.13
CA GLY A 141 5.00 -4.20 7.47
C GLY A 141 6.03 -4.05 8.60
N ASN A 142 7.26 -3.67 8.26
CA ASN A 142 8.37 -3.41 9.21
C ASN A 142 8.95 -1.99 9.07
N GLY A 143 8.30 -1.11 8.29
CA GLY A 143 8.73 0.25 8.03
C GLY A 143 9.63 0.44 6.80
N TYR A 144 10.01 -0.65 6.11
CA TYR A 144 10.77 -0.60 4.88
C TYR A 144 9.86 -0.65 3.65
N LEU A 145 10.44 -0.22 2.52
CA LEU A 145 9.77 -0.17 1.23
C LEU A 145 10.53 -1.02 0.21
N CYS A 146 9.79 -1.55 -0.73
CA CYS A 146 10.33 -2.20 -1.92
C CYS A 146 9.47 -1.87 -3.15
N SER A 147 9.97 -2.18 -4.32
CA SER A 147 9.19 -2.16 -5.56
C SER A 147 8.91 -3.58 -6.02
N ALA A 148 7.84 -3.76 -6.75
CA ALA A 148 7.50 -5.04 -7.37
C ALA A 148 6.86 -4.83 -8.75
N SER A 149 6.82 -5.90 -9.52
CA SER A 149 6.15 -5.94 -10.82
C SER A 149 5.18 -7.11 -10.88
N MET A 150 3.99 -6.86 -11.41
CA MET A 150 3.05 -7.93 -11.74
C MET A 150 3.64 -8.87 -12.78
N LEU A 151 3.38 -10.15 -12.65
CA LEU A 151 3.74 -11.18 -13.61
C LEU A 151 2.50 -11.94 -14.08
N ASN A 152 2.41 -12.15 -15.39
CA ASN A 152 1.50 -13.12 -15.95
C ASN A 152 2.07 -14.55 -15.81
N ASN A 153 1.21 -15.54 -15.90
CA ASN A 153 1.58 -16.95 -15.95
C ASN A 153 1.14 -17.58 -17.28
N THR A 154 1.61 -18.78 -17.55
CA THR A 154 1.28 -19.52 -18.78
C THR A 154 -0.18 -19.90 -18.93
N ALA A 155 -0.94 -19.90 -17.83
CA ALA A 155 -2.37 -20.15 -17.85
C ALA A 155 -3.18 -18.91 -18.26
N GLY A 156 -2.61 -17.70 -18.20
CA GLY A 156 -3.30 -16.45 -18.50
C GLY A 156 -4.50 -16.18 -17.60
N ASP A 157 -4.51 -16.74 -16.39
CA ASP A 157 -5.66 -16.74 -15.46
C ASP A 157 -5.69 -15.50 -14.54
N LYS A 158 -4.77 -14.55 -14.75
CA LYS A 158 -4.64 -13.30 -13.99
C LYS A 158 -4.44 -13.52 -12.48
N LYS A 159 -3.83 -14.63 -12.08
CA LYS A 159 -3.36 -14.77 -10.71
C LYS A 159 -2.41 -13.64 -10.35
N PRO A 160 -2.60 -12.98 -9.20
CA PRO A 160 -1.87 -11.77 -8.88
C PRO A 160 -0.46 -12.05 -8.34
N PHE A 161 0.38 -12.58 -9.21
CA PHE A 161 1.80 -12.80 -8.90
C PHE A 161 2.58 -11.49 -9.00
N LEU A 162 3.44 -11.25 -8.01
CA LEU A 162 4.38 -10.14 -7.97
C LEU A 162 5.81 -10.66 -7.86
N LEU A 163 6.68 -10.13 -8.71
CA LEU A 163 8.12 -10.32 -8.60
C LEU A 163 8.74 -9.15 -7.86
N THR A 164 9.53 -9.46 -6.85
CA THR A 164 10.33 -8.50 -6.08
C THR A 164 11.67 -9.12 -5.69
N ALA A 165 12.46 -8.43 -4.89
CA ALA A 165 13.76 -8.91 -4.44
C ALA A 165 13.64 -9.79 -3.18
N ASN A 166 14.53 -10.77 -3.05
CA ASN A 166 14.58 -11.63 -1.85
C ASN A 166 14.97 -10.85 -0.60
N HIS A 167 15.81 -9.79 -0.71
CA HIS A 167 16.15 -8.97 0.45
C HIS A 167 14.93 -8.23 1.04
N CYS A 168 13.84 -8.05 0.29
CA CYS A 168 12.59 -7.50 0.81
C CYS A 168 11.90 -8.43 1.82
N LEU A 169 12.27 -9.72 1.84
CA LEU A 169 11.77 -10.67 2.84
C LEU A 169 12.53 -10.60 4.18
N GLN A 170 13.66 -9.86 4.25
CA GLN A 170 14.46 -9.80 5.47
C GLN A 170 13.70 -9.09 6.58
N ASN A 171 13.52 -9.79 7.70
CA ASN A 171 12.75 -9.29 8.86
C ASN A 171 11.35 -8.79 8.50
N SER A 172 10.74 -9.38 7.48
CA SER A 172 9.44 -8.98 6.93
C SER A 172 8.59 -10.22 6.64
N ASP A 173 7.32 -10.15 7.00
CA ASP A 173 6.33 -11.20 6.73
C ASP A 173 5.38 -10.67 5.63
N PRO A 174 5.34 -11.31 4.44
CA PRO A 174 4.48 -10.88 3.35
C PRO A 174 2.99 -10.79 3.71
N THR A 175 2.54 -11.44 4.76
CA THR A 175 1.16 -11.33 5.24
C THR A 175 0.79 -9.93 5.73
N TYR A 176 1.78 -9.11 6.11
CA TYR A 176 1.61 -7.71 6.51
C TYR A 176 1.98 -6.72 5.40
N TRP A 177 2.37 -7.19 4.22
CA TRP A 177 2.68 -6.27 3.14
C TRP A 177 1.43 -5.54 2.68
N SER A 178 1.59 -4.27 2.35
CA SER A 178 0.59 -3.51 1.62
C SER A 178 1.18 -3.08 0.28
N VAL A 179 0.47 -3.39 -0.79
CA VAL A 179 0.92 -3.24 -2.17
C VAL A 179 0.12 -2.11 -2.81
N ARG A 180 0.77 -1.06 -3.24
CA ARG A 180 0.14 0.08 -3.89
C ARG A 180 0.48 0.12 -5.38
N PHE A 181 -0.57 0.08 -6.19
CA PHE A 181 -0.51 0.25 -7.64
C PHE A 181 -0.75 1.70 -8.04
N ASN A 182 -0.41 2.02 -9.28
CA ASN A 182 -0.59 3.34 -9.87
C ASN A 182 0.08 4.46 -9.03
N TRP A 183 1.21 4.18 -8.39
CA TRP A 183 2.02 5.13 -7.63
C TRP A 183 2.85 5.98 -8.60
N MET A 184 2.18 6.95 -9.24
CA MET A 184 2.75 7.86 -10.21
C MET A 184 1.94 9.16 -10.24
N SER A 185 2.56 10.28 -10.56
CA SER A 185 1.84 11.54 -10.64
C SER A 185 0.94 11.59 -11.90
N PRO A 186 -0.32 11.96 -11.78
CA PRO A 186 -1.17 12.21 -12.94
C PRO A 186 -0.78 13.48 -13.70
N SER A 187 -0.04 14.40 -13.04
CA SER A 187 0.44 15.67 -13.59
C SER A 187 1.82 15.97 -13.05
N PRO A 188 2.87 15.26 -13.54
CA PRO A 188 4.20 15.37 -13.00
C PRO A 188 4.84 16.73 -13.30
N VAL A 189 5.65 17.23 -12.36
CA VAL A 189 6.61 18.29 -12.59
C VAL A 189 7.92 17.64 -13.00
N CYS A 190 8.34 17.87 -14.24
CA CYS A 190 9.46 17.15 -14.85
C CYS A 190 10.73 17.99 -14.83
N ALA A 191 11.88 17.37 -14.47
CA ALA A 191 13.21 17.99 -14.44
C ALA A 191 13.32 19.24 -13.52
N GLN A 192 12.53 19.30 -12.48
CA GLN A 192 12.55 20.36 -11.48
C GLN A 192 12.41 19.76 -10.08
N GLU A 193 12.79 20.53 -9.06
CA GLU A 193 12.68 20.09 -7.64
C GLU A 193 11.31 20.40 -7.03
N ASP A 194 10.35 20.84 -7.84
CA ASP A 194 9.00 21.13 -7.37
C ASP A 194 8.17 19.84 -7.19
N ALA A 195 7.27 19.88 -6.21
CA ALA A 195 6.44 18.73 -5.88
C ALA A 195 5.41 18.43 -6.98
N SER A 196 5.37 17.21 -7.45
CA SER A 196 4.29 16.68 -8.30
C SER A 196 3.05 16.32 -7.46
N VAL A 197 1.88 16.37 -8.09
CA VAL A 197 0.62 15.95 -7.46
C VAL A 197 0.55 14.43 -7.42
N ASP A 198 0.28 13.86 -6.27
CA ASP A 198 0.00 12.42 -6.14
C ASP A 198 -1.44 12.08 -6.52
N ILE A 199 -1.65 10.82 -6.91
CA ILE A 199 -2.98 10.30 -7.14
C ILE A 199 -3.67 10.05 -5.79
N GLN A 200 -4.87 10.60 -5.64
CA GLN A 200 -5.62 10.53 -4.38
C GLN A 200 -6.30 9.17 -4.13
N THR A 201 -6.47 8.38 -5.18
CA THR A 201 -7.10 7.07 -5.05
C THR A 201 -6.14 6.06 -4.47
N ASN A 202 -6.55 5.43 -3.38
CA ASN A 202 -5.74 4.45 -2.68
C ASN A 202 -5.88 3.06 -3.31
N PHE A 203 -5.11 2.78 -4.36
CA PHE A 203 -5.07 1.49 -5.06
C PHE A 203 -4.21 0.46 -4.30
N THR A 204 -4.59 0.10 -3.08
CA THR A 204 -3.83 -0.82 -2.24
C THR A 204 -4.51 -2.17 -2.05
N ILE A 205 -3.70 -3.23 -2.02
CA ILE A 205 -4.07 -4.58 -1.59
C ILE A 205 -3.16 -4.97 -0.43
N SER A 206 -3.74 -5.53 0.63
CA SER A 206 -3.00 -5.98 1.80
C SER A 206 -2.83 -7.50 1.77
N GLY A 207 -1.64 -7.95 2.16
CA GLY A 207 -1.29 -9.35 2.32
C GLY A 207 -0.86 -10.06 1.05
N ALA A 208 0.21 -10.83 1.18
CA ALA A 208 0.73 -11.69 0.14
C ALA A 208 1.22 -13.02 0.74
N THR A 209 1.34 -14.03 -0.11
CA THR A 209 1.91 -15.34 0.22
C THR A 209 3.18 -15.56 -0.59
N LEU A 210 4.27 -15.89 0.06
CA LEU A 210 5.51 -16.26 -0.61
C LEU A 210 5.32 -17.55 -1.40
N ARG A 211 5.68 -17.55 -2.68
CA ARG A 211 5.60 -18.71 -3.58
C ARG A 211 6.97 -19.29 -3.89
N ALA A 212 7.96 -18.44 -4.14
CA ALA A 212 9.33 -18.87 -4.38
C ALA A 212 10.30 -17.74 -4.06
N SER A 213 11.51 -18.07 -3.66
CA SER A 213 12.60 -17.09 -3.51
C SER A 213 13.96 -17.75 -3.63
N ASN A 214 14.97 -16.96 -3.97
CA ASN A 214 16.36 -17.41 -3.97
C ASN A 214 17.27 -16.24 -3.58
N ALA A 215 18.07 -16.45 -2.54
CA ALA A 215 18.96 -15.42 -2.01
C ALA A 215 20.16 -15.12 -2.93
N LEU A 216 20.62 -16.10 -3.72
CA LEU A 216 21.78 -15.89 -4.59
C LEU A 216 21.47 -15.03 -5.81
N SER A 217 20.27 -15.18 -6.36
CA SER A 217 19.76 -14.37 -7.47
C SER A 217 18.88 -13.22 -7.02
N ASP A 218 18.69 -13.06 -5.71
CA ASP A 218 17.93 -12.00 -5.06
C ASP A 218 16.52 -11.82 -5.63
N PHE A 219 15.79 -12.90 -5.95
CA PHE A 219 14.40 -12.82 -6.34
C PHE A 219 13.45 -13.36 -5.29
N ALA A 220 12.26 -12.79 -5.22
CA ALA A 220 11.11 -13.33 -4.52
C ALA A 220 9.84 -13.21 -5.38
N LEU A 221 9.11 -14.31 -5.50
CA LEU A 221 7.79 -14.38 -6.10
C LEU A 221 6.76 -14.51 -5.00
N VAL A 222 5.84 -13.56 -4.94
CA VAL A 222 4.71 -13.58 -4.01
C VAL A 222 3.39 -13.57 -4.80
N GLU A 223 2.34 -14.04 -4.18
CA GLU A 223 0.96 -13.97 -4.70
C GLU A 223 0.11 -13.18 -3.72
N LEU A 224 -0.58 -12.15 -4.20
CA LEU A 224 -1.50 -11.38 -3.36
C LEU A 224 -2.65 -12.27 -2.89
N VAL A 225 -3.10 -12.03 -1.66
CA VAL A 225 -4.22 -12.82 -1.07
C VAL A 225 -5.56 -12.46 -1.70
N ASN A 226 -5.71 -11.27 -2.25
CA ASN A 226 -6.90 -10.80 -2.93
C ASN A 226 -6.61 -10.51 -4.42
N PRO A 227 -7.57 -10.74 -5.32
CA PRO A 227 -7.42 -10.39 -6.72
C PRO A 227 -7.34 -8.86 -6.90
N VAL A 228 -6.62 -8.44 -7.92
CA VAL A 228 -6.58 -7.03 -8.31
C VAL A 228 -7.91 -6.66 -8.99
N PRO A 229 -8.61 -5.61 -8.53
CA PRO A 229 -9.85 -5.17 -9.15
C PRO A 229 -9.65 -4.79 -10.62
N PRO A 230 -10.47 -5.30 -11.56
CA PRO A 230 -10.33 -4.97 -12.98
C PRO A 230 -10.43 -3.47 -13.30
N SER A 231 -11.18 -2.72 -12.46
CA SER A 231 -11.33 -1.26 -12.59
C SER A 231 -10.05 -0.46 -12.34
N TRP A 232 -8.99 -1.09 -11.81
CA TRP A 232 -7.70 -0.43 -11.58
C TRP A 232 -6.81 -0.40 -12.81
N ASP A 233 -7.20 -1.13 -13.88
CA ASP A 233 -6.49 -1.20 -15.16
C ASP A 233 -5.01 -1.63 -15.00
N ILE A 234 -4.76 -2.58 -14.10
CA ILE A 234 -3.44 -3.15 -13.84
C ILE A 234 -3.12 -4.21 -14.89
N VAL A 235 -1.88 -4.20 -15.37
CA VAL A 235 -1.38 -5.14 -16.37
C VAL A 235 -0.60 -6.26 -15.68
N PHE A 236 -0.77 -7.47 -16.22
CA PHE A 236 -0.10 -8.69 -15.76
C PHE A 236 0.91 -9.16 -16.78
#